data_adb49716da18048b3e224b8b57703bd0
#
_entry.id   adb49716da18048b3e224b8b57703bd0
#
_cell.length_a   1.000
_cell.length_b   1.000
_cell.length_c   1.000
_cell.angle_alpha   90.00
_cell.angle_beta   90.00
_cell.angle_gamma   90.00
#
_symmetry.space_group_name_H-M   'P 1'
#
loop_
_entity.id
_entity.type
_entity.pdbx_description
1 polymer ?
#
loop_
_entity_poly.entity_id
_entity_poly.type
_entity_poly.pdbx_seq_one_letter_code
_entity_poly.pdbx_strand_id
1 'polypeptide(L)'
;MTDQGTEMLRKLLGEERATEVRAAWSRLSPDFAHLVTNFLAGEIWSRPNLDLKTRSLITVAALTALGRANGLRLNVEMALNNGATKTEILETLLQMAPYAGFPACWDALVIADEVFKQKK
;
A
#
# COMPACT_ATOMS: atom_id res chain seq x y z
N MET A 1 23.40 11.47 -1.85
CA MET A 1 22.11 12.16 -1.98
C MET A 1 21.00 11.14 -2.14
N THR A 2 19.94 11.28 -1.32
CA THR A 2 18.83 10.37 -1.35
C THR A 2 17.80 10.88 -2.37
N ASP A 3 17.35 10.04 -3.28
CA ASP A 3 16.36 10.46 -4.25
C ASP A 3 14.96 10.53 -3.64
N GLN A 4 14.06 11.19 -4.34
CA GLN A 4 12.70 11.45 -3.89
C GLN A 4 11.89 10.16 -3.68
N GLY A 5 12.10 9.16 -4.53
CA GLY A 5 11.41 7.87 -4.41
C GLY A 5 11.83 7.11 -3.17
N THR A 6 13.12 7.06 -2.89
CA THR A 6 13.65 6.40 -1.71
C THR A 6 13.14 7.09 -0.43
N GLU A 7 13.10 8.42 -0.43
CA GLU A 7 12.56 9.18 0.69
C GLU A 7 11.07 8.90 0.89
N MET A 8 10.31 8.82 -0.19
CA MET A 8 8.88 8.54 -0.10
C MET A 8 8.64 7.14 0.47
N LEU A 9 9.37 6.13 0.00
CA LEU A 9 9.23 4.77 0.53
C LEU A 9 9.57 4.72 2.02
N ARG A 10 10.56 5.50 2.43
CA ARG A 10 10.93 5.60 3.84
C ARG A 10 9.80 6.19 4.68
N LYS A 11 9.10 7.19 4.16
CA LYS A 11 7.91 7.77 4.81
C LYS A 11 6.78 6.75 4.92
N LEU A 12 6.55 6.00 3.85
CA LEU A 12 5.42 5.07 3.76
C LEU A 12 5.61 3.81 4.62
N LEU A 13 6.83 3.34 4.75
CA LEU A 13 7.12 2.04 5.36
C LEU A 13 8.04 2.10 6.59
N GLY A 14 8.73 3.21 6.80
CA GLY A 14 9.82 3.27 7.77
C GLY A 14 11.10 2.79 7.11
N GLU A 15 12.25 3.15 7.69
CA GLU A 15 13.55 2.89 7.06
C GLU A 15 13.84 1.41 6.88
N GLU A 16 13.66 0.63 7.93
CA GLU A 16 13.96 -0.81 7.90
C GLU A 16 13.06 -1.56 6.94
N ARG A 17 11.75 -1.33 7.03
CA ARG A 17 10.78 -2.01 6.18
C ARG A 17 10.94 -1.60 4.71
N ALA A 18 11.23 -0.33 4.44
CA ALA A 18 11.48 0.14 3.07
C ALA A 18 12.68 -0.57 2.44
N THR A 19 13.75 -0.75 3.21
CA THR A 19 14.95 -1.47 2.75
C THR A 19 14.62 -2.93 2.44
N GLU A 20 13.89 -3.59 3.32
CA GLU A 20 13.43 -4.97 3.15
C GLU A 20 12.62 -5.18 1.88
N VAL A 21 11.62 -4.32 1.69
CA VAL A 21 10.71 -4.41 0.55
C VAL A 21 11.44 -4.14 -0.76
N ARG A 22 12.30 -3.13 -0.79
CA ARG A 22 13.10 -2.81 -1.98
C ARG A 22 14.04 -3.96 -2.34
N ALA A 23 14.63 -4.60 -1.34
CA ALA A 23 15.50 -5.77 -1.57
C ALA A 23 14.71 -6.93 -2.17
N ALA A 24 13.50 -7.17 -1.68
CA ALA A 24 12.64 -8.23 -2.21
C ALA A 24 12.27 -7.96 -3.67
N TRP A 25 11.89 -6.73 -3.99
CA TRP A 25 11.58 -6.34 -5.37
C TRP A 25 12.81 -6.49 -6.27
N SER A 26 13.98 -6.03 -5.81
CA SER A 26 15.22 -6.12 -6.58
C SER A 26 15.63 -7.56 -6.87
N ARG A 27 15.38 -8.45 -5.92
CA ARG A 27 15.65 -9.87 -6.11
C ARG A 27 14.79 -10.47 -7.22
N LEU A 28 13.54 -10.04 -7.30
CA LEU A 28 12.61 -10.51 -8.33
C LEU A 28 12.90 -9.87 -9.68
N SER A 29 13.11 -8.57 -9.71
CA SER A 29 13.38 -7.81 -10.92
C SER A 29 13.98 -6.45 -10.54
N PRO A 30 15.25 -6.20 -10.85
CA PRO A 30 15.85 -4.88 -10.62
C PRO A 30 15.09 -3.75 -11.33
N ASP A 31 14.62 -4.00 -12.55
CA ASP A 31 13.87 -3.00 -13.32
C ASP A 31 12.54 -2.66 -12.64
N PHE A 32 11.85 -3.67 -12.12
CA PHE A 32 10.61 -3.47 -11.37
C PHE A 32 10.87 -2.59 -10.13
N ALA A 33 11.91 -2.93 -9.37
CA ALA A 33 12.27 -2.16 -8.17
C ALA A 33 12.58 -0.71 -8.52
N HIS A 34 13.28 -0.49 -9.64
CA HIS A 34 13.63 0.84 -10.12
C HIS A 34 12.36 1.66 -10.45
N LEU A 35 11.42 1.06 -11.19
CA LEU A 35 10.21 1.75 -11.60
C LEU A 35 9.30 2.06 -10.40
N VAL A 36 9.14 1.12 -9.49
CA VAL A 36 8.32 1.34 -8.29
C VAL A 36 8.95 2.43 -7.42
N THR A 37 10.26 2.41 -7.25
CA THR A 37 10.94 3.42 -6.42
C THR A 37 10.92 4.79 -7.07
N ASN A 38 11.33 4.88 -8.33
CA ASN A 38 11.54 6.17 -8.97
C ASN A 38 10.30 6.76 -9.62
N PHE A 39 9.49 5.95 -10.27
CA PHE A 39 8.28 6.45 -10.91
C PHE A 39 7.11 6.45 -9.92
N LEU A 40 6.73 5.30 -9.40
CA LEU A 40 5.55 5.22 -8.55
C LEU A 40 5.71 6.05 -7.28
N ALA A 41 6.73 5.76 -6.48
CA ALA A 41 6.94 6.50 -5.23
C ALA A 41 7.44 7.91 -5.49
N GLY A 42 8.42 8.04 -6.37
CA GLY A 42 9.08 9.32 -6.62
C GLY A 42 8.26 10.34 -7.38
N GLU A 43 7.46 9.89 -8.34
CA GLU A 43 6.70 10.83 -9.20
C GLU A 43 5.20 10.83 -8.91
N ILE A 44 4.60 9.72 -8.52
CA ILE A 44 3.15 9.68 -8.28
C ILE A 44 2.82 9.95 -6.82
N TRP A 45 3.37 9.15 -5.90
CA TRP A 45 3.06 9.32 -4.47
C TRP A 45 3.57 10.63 -3.88
N SER A 46 4.58 11.23 -4.50
CA SER A 46 5.15 12.51 -4.06
C SER A 46 4.38 13.73 -4.50
N ARG A 47 3.35 13.55 -5.36
CA ARG A 47 2.55 14.68 -5.83
C ARG A 47 1.75 15.28 -4.68
N PRO A 48 1.65 16.62 -4.60
CA PRO A 48 1.05 17.29 -3.43
C PRO A 48 -0.48 17.37 -3.43
N ASN A 49 -1.13 16.98 -4.51
CA ASN A 49 -2.58 17.25 -4.68
C ASN A 49 -3.52 16.32 -3.93
N LEU A 50 -3.01 15.22 -3.38
CA LEU A 50 -3.72 14.35 -2.46
C LEU A 50 -2.78 13.97 -1.35
N ASP A 51 -3.28 13.91 -0.13
CA ASP A 51 -2.43 13.51 1.01
C ASP A 51 -2.16 12.00 0.97
N LEU A 52 -1.20 11.56 1.76
CA LEU A 52 -0.76 10.17 1.78
C LEU A 52 -1.83 9.22 2.29
N LYS A 53 -2.61 9.64 3.27
CA LYS A 53 -3.70 8.82 3.81
C LYS A 53 -4.74 8.55 2.74
N THR A 54 -5.17 9.59 2.01
CA THR A 54 -6.14 9.46 0.92
C THR A 54 -5.59 8.58 -0.19
N ARG A 55 -4.34 8.79 -0.60
CA ARG A 55 -3.69 7.93 -1.60
C ARG A 55 -3.69 6.46 -1.18
N SER A 56 -3.41 6.21 0.10
CA SER A 56 -3.38 4.86 0.65
C SER A 56 -4.75 4.19 0.56
N LEU A 57 -5.81 4.90 0.97
CA LEU A 57 -7.15 4.33 0.96
C LEU A 57 -7.66 4.09 -0.46
N ILE A 58 -7.36 5.00 -1.40
CA ILE A 58 -7.69 4.82 -2.81
C ILE A 58 -6.99 3.58 -3.36
N THR A 59 -5.72 3.40 -3.03
CA THR A 59 -4.93 2.26 -3.50
C THR A 59 -5.46 0.95 -2.92
N VAL A 60 -5.78 0.95 -1.62
CA VAL A 60 -6.40 -0.21 -0.96
C VAL A 60 -7.70 -0.59 -1.67
N ALA A 61 -8.55 0.39 -1.99
CA ALA A 61 -9.80 0.15 -2.71
C ALA A 61 -9.54 -0.48 -4.08
N ALA A 62 -8.61 0.08 -4.85
CA ALA A 62 -8.28 -0.42 -6.18
C ALA A 62 -7.76 -1.86 -6.14
N LEU A 63 -6.84 -2.15 -5.22
CA LEU A 63 -6.24 -3.49 -5.12
C LEU A 63 -7.23 -4.53 -4.60
N THR A 64 -8.19 -4.12 -3.77
CA THR A 64 -9.30 -4.97 -3.35
C THR A 64 -10.14 -5.35 -4.56
N ALA A 65 -10.54 -4.37 -5.36
CA ALA A 65 -11.37 -4.61 -6.54
C ALA A 65 -10.66 -5.48 -7.57
N LEU A 66 -9.35 -5.28 -7.75
CA LEU A 66 -8.55 -6.03 -8.71
C LEU A 66 -8.10 -7.39 -8.19
N GLY A 67 -8.23 -7.66 -6.91
CA GLY A 67 -7.82 -8.92 -6.29
C GLY A 67 -6.30 -9.11 -6.24
N ARG A 68 -5.55 -8.05 -5.98
CA ARG A 68 -4.08 -8.10 -5.98
C ARG A 68 -3.56 -8.25 -4.54
N ALA A 69 -3.41 -9.49 -4.11
CA ALA A 69 -3.12 -9.83 -2.71
C ALA A 69 -1.83 -9.22 -2.16
N ASN A 70 -0.73 -9.35 -2.88
CA ASN A 70 0.57 -8.84 -2.40
C ASN A 70 0.56 -7.32 -2.27
N GLY A 71 0.04 -6.64 -3.28
CA GLY A 71 -0.08 -5.19 -3.25
C GLY A 71 -1.00 -4.72 -2.14
N LEU A 72 -2.12 -5.42 -1.96
CA LEU A 72 -3.09 -5.07 -0.92
C LEU A 72 -2.47 -5.19 0.47
N ARG A 73 -1.76 -6.28 0.74
CA ARG A 73 -1.11 -6.49 2.02
C ARG A 73 -0.16 -5.33 2.35
N LEU A 74 0.69 -4.96 1.41
CA LEU A 74 1.64 -3.87 1.61
C LEU A 74 0.92 -2.53 1.78
N ASN A 75 -0.12 -2.28 0.99
CA ASN A 75 -0.83 -1.00 1.03
C ASN A 75 -1.71 -0.83 2.27
N VAL A 76 -2.21 -1.92 2.86
CA VAL A 76 -2.87 -1.85 4.17
C VAL A 76 -1.85 -1.42 5.23
N GLU A 77 -0.66 -1.99 5.19
CA GLU A 77 0.44 -1.61 6.07
C GLU A 77 0.77 -0.12 5.92
N MET A 78 0.91 0.35 4.69
CA MET A 78 1.21 1.75 4.39
C MET A 78 0.07 2.68 4.84
N ALA A 79 -1.18 2.25 4.67
CA ALA A 79 -2.33 3.04 5.09
C ALA A 79 -2.30 3.29 6.60
N LEU A 80 -1.99 2.26 7.38
CA LEU A 80 -1.85 2.41 8.84
C LEU A 80 -0.72 3.38 9.18
N ASN A 81 0.41 3.27 8.49
CA ASN A 81 1.55 4.18 8.69
C ASN A 81 1.21 5.62 8.32
N ASN A 82 0.32 5.81 7.37
CA ASN A 82 -0.09 7.14 6.91
C ASN A 82 -1.28 7.72 7.69
N GLY A 83 -1.65 7.09 8.80
CA GLY A 83 -2.67 7.62 9.69
C GLY A 83 -4.08 7.10 9.49
N ALA A 84 -4.30 6.15 8.58
CA ALA A 84 -5.61 5.53 8.46
C ALA A 84 -5.86 4.64 9.66
N THR A 85 -7.08 4.66 10.18
CA THR A 85 -7.47 3.77 11.27
C THR A 85 -7.92 2.43 10.70
N LYS A 86 -7.94 1.41 11.54
CA LYS A 86 -8.49 0.10 11.16
C LYS A 86 -9.92 0.25 10.66
N THR A 87 -10.71 1.08 11.35
CA THR A 87 -12.10 1.34 10.96
C THR A 87 -12.19 1.94 9.57
N GLU A 88 -11.34 2.92 9.26
CA GLU A 88 -11.33 3.54 7.94
C GLU A 88 -10.95 2.54 6.85
N ILE A 89 -9.98 1.67 7.13
CA ILE A 89 -9.59 0.64 6.18
C ILE A 89 -10.73 -0.35 5.96
N LEU A 90 -11.36 -0.83 7.03
CA LEU A 90 -12.48 -1.77 6.91
C LEU A 90 -13.67 -1.16 6.16
N GLU A 91 -13.96 0.12 6.40
CA GLU A 91 -15.01 0.82 5.67
C GLU A 91 -14.69 0.94 4.18
N THR A 92 -13.40 1.15 3.85
CA THR A 92 -12.95 1.19 2.45
C THR A 92 -13.21 -0.14 1.76
N LEU A 93 -12.88 -1.25 2.43
CA LEU A 93 -13.11 -2.58 1.89
C LEU A 93 -14.61 -2.86 1.71
N LEU A 94 -15.39 -2.49 2.70
CA LEU A 94 -16.84 -2.67 2.66
C LEU A 94 -17.46 -1.87 1.52
N GLN A 95 -16.97 -0.66 1.29
CA GLN A 95 -17.43 0.18 0.18
C GLN A 95 -17.23 -0.50 -1.17
N MET A 96 -16.20 -1.32 -1.31
CA MET A 96 -15.92 -2.03 -2.56
C MET A 96 -16.83 -3.24 -2.79
N ALA A 97 -17.47 -3.76 -1.75
CA ALA A 97 -18.28 -4.98 -1.87
C ALA A 97 -19.38 -4.90 -2.93
N PRO A 98 -20.19 -3.81 -3.01
CA PRO A 98 -21.22 -3.73 -4.05
C PRO A 98 -20.65 -3.58 -5.46
N TYR A 99 -19.46 -3.05 -5.61
CA TYR A 99 -18.88 -2.73 -6.94
C TYR A 99 -17.98 -3.84 -7.45
N ALA A 100 -17.24 -4.50 -6.56
CA ALA A 100 -16.27 -5.53 -6.92
C ALA A 100 -16.73 -6.94 -6.59
N GLY A 101 -17.77 -7.07 -5.76
CA GLY A 101 -18.31 -8.34 -5.31
C GLY A 101 -17.91 -8.66 -3.89
N PHE A 102 -18.81 -9.32 -3.15
CA PHE A 102 -18.54 -9.72 -1.77
C PHE A 102 -17.35 -10.67 -1.64
N PRO A 103 -17.09 -11.59 -2.59
CA PRO A 103 -15.87 -12.42 -2.50
C PRO A 103 -14.58 -11.59 -2.51
N ALA A 104 -14.51 -10.54 -3.32
CA ALA A 104 -13.33 -9.65 -3.34
C ALA A 104 -13.16 -8.96 -2.00
N CYS A 105 -14.25 -8.49 -1.41
CA CYS A 105 -14.23 -7.86 -0.10
C CYS A 105 -13.79 -8.87 0.97
N TRP A 106 -14.29 -10.09 0.91
CA TRP A 106 -13.92 -11.16 1.85
C TRP A 106 -12.42 -11.43 1.81
N ASP A 107 -11.85 -11.64 0.61
CA ASP A 107 -10.41 -11.86 0.46
C ASP A 107 -9.62 -10.69 1.07
N ALA A 108 -10.07 -9.48 0.81
CA ALA A 108 -9.41 -8.29 1.32
C ALA A 108 -9.49 -8.19 2.86
N LEU A 109 -10.62 -8.57 3.44
CA LEU A 109 -10.80 -8.58 4.89
C LEU A 109 -9.84 -9.56 5.56
N VAL A 110 -9.63 -10.73 4.96
CA VAL A 110 -8.68 -11.72 5.47
C VAL A 110 -7.27 -11.13 5.48
N ILE A 111 -6.89 -10.49 4.37
CA ILE A 111 -5.56 -9.88 4.24
C ILE A 111 -5.37 -8.74 5.24
N ALA A 112 -6.37 -7.86 5.37
CA ALA A 112 -6.31 -6.75 6.31
C ALA A 112 -6.17 -7.25 7.75
N ASP A 113 -6.92 -8.29 8.10
CA ASP A 113 -6.86 -8.88 9.44
C ASP A 113 -5.45 -9.39 9.76
N GLU A 114 -4.80 -10.04 8.81
CA GLU A 114 -3.43 -10.51 8.97
C GLU A 114 -2.46 -9.35 9.25
N VAL A 115 -2.60 -8.27 8.49
CA VAL A 115 -1.76 -7.07 8.68
C VAL A 115 -2.01 -6.45 10.04
N PHE A 116 -3.29 -6.32 10.44
CA PHE A 116 -3.65 -5.74 11.74
C PHE A 116 -3.04 -6.52 12.91
N LYS A 117 -2.99 -7.85 12.79
CA LYS A 117 -2.41 -8.70 13.84
C LYS A 117 -0.90 -8.53 13.95
N GLN A 118 -0.23 -8.25 12.84
CA GLN A 118 1.21 -8.05 12.82
C GLN A 118 1.61 -6.67 13.35
N LYS A 119 0.76 -5.68 13.17
CA LYS A 119 1.01 -4.31 13.61
C LYS A 119 0.34 -4.08 14.95
N LYS A 120 1.12 -4.03 15.98
CA LYS A 120 0.63 -3.83 17.35
C LYS A 120 0.62 -2.37 17.77
#